data_9ff392686aca22aefca63839acaf5f73
#
_entry.id   9ff392686aca22aefca63839acaf5f73
#
_cell.length_a   1.000
_cell.length_b   1.000
_cell.length_c   1.000
_cell.angle_alpha   90.00
_cell.angle_beta   90.00
_cell.angle_gamma   90.00
#
_symmetry.space_group_name_H-M   'P 1'
#
loop_
_entity.id
_entity.type
_entity.pdbx_description
1 polymer ?
#
loop_
_entity_poly.entity_id
_entity_poly.type
_entity_poly.pdbx_seq_one_letter_code
_entity_poly.pdbx_strand_id
1 'polypeptide(L)'
;MLCSKKCDIREYSVNYHYFLRKYCAHDTRRLLKTHGLIASMSKKGDCYDNAAMESWNHSLKVEAIHEECFSTRQEAKNQVFEYMKLYYKRKRLHSGLGYISPEAFERRHVA
;
A
#
# COMPACT_ATOMS: atom_id res chain seq x y z
N MET A 1 6.20 -8.29 28.91
CA MET A 1 4.84 -8.70 28.61
C MET A 1 4.77 -9.16 27.17
N LEU A 2 4.53 -10.45 26.96
CA LEU A 2 4.73 -11.16 25.71
C LEU A 2 3.65 -10.77 24.68
N CYS A 3 4.04 -10.05 23.62
CA CYS A 3 3.22 -9.90 22.43
C CYS A 3 3.40 -11.16 21.55
N SER A 4 2.76 -12.27 21.95
CA SER A 4 2.71 -13.49 21.15
C SER A 4 1.44 -13.51 20.31
N LYS A 5 1.34 -12.65 19.31
CA LYS A 5 0.46 -12.88 18.18
C LYS A 5 1.32 -12.83 16.92
N LYS A 6 1.82 -14.02 16.52
CA LYS A 6 2.28 -14.23 15.15
C LYS A 6 1.16 -13.78 14.23
N CYS A 7 1.37 -12.67 13.56
CA CYS A 7 0.51 -12.27 12.44
C CYS A 7 0.67 -13.33 11.36
N ASP A 8 -0.31 -14.21 11.27
CA ASP A 8 -0.32 -15.29 10.28
C ASP A 8 -0.54 -14.66 8.91
N ILE A 9 0.53 -14.65 8.11
CA ILE A 9 0.57 -14.07 6.76
C ILE A 9 -0.47 -14.73 5.82
N ARG A 10 -1.02 -15.88 6.20
CA ARG A 10 -2.02 -16.64 5.41
C ARG A 10 -3.42 -16.01 5.42
N GLU A 11 -3.75 -15.19 6.41
CA GLU A 11 -5.07 -14.53 6.48
C GLU A 11 -5.23 -13.38 5.48
N TYR A 12 -4.13 -12.83 4.96
CA TYR A 12 -4.17 -11.70 4.03
C TYR A 12 -4.58 -12.07 2.59
N SER A 13 -4.37 -13.31 2.16
CA SER A 13 -4.75 -13.73 0.80
C SER A 13 -6.27 -13.92 0.66
N VAL A 14 -6.96 -14.28 1.74
CA VAL A 14 -8.42 -14.45 1.76
C VAL A 14 -9.13 -13.08 1.74
N ASN A 15 -8.57 -12.08 2.40
CA ASN A 15 -9.13 -10.72 2.42
C ASN A 15 -9.02 -10.00 1.07
N TYR A 16 -8.06 -10.34 0.22
CA TYR A 16 -7.88 -9.72 -1.08
C TYR A 16 -9.05 -10.03 -2.04
N HIS A 17 -9.49 -11.27 -2.10
CA HIS A 17 -10.67 -11.67 -2.88
C HIS A 17 -11.97 -11.04 -2.35
N TYR A 18 -12.09 -10.89 -1.03
CA TYR A 18 -13.24 -10.25 -0.40
C TYR A 18 -13.27 -8.73 -0.67
N PHE A 19 -12.10 -8.10 -0.64
CA PHE A 19 -11.93 -6.68 -0.93
C PHE A 19 -12.28 -6.35 -2.37
N LEU A 20 -11.79 -7.11 -3.34
CA LEU A 20 -12.12 -6.96 -4.76
C LEU A 20 -13.63 -7.12 -5.02
N ARG A 21 -14.30 -8.06 -4.36
CA ARG A 21 -15.75 -8.24 -4.49
C ARG A 21 -16.55 -7.01 -4.07
N LYS A 22 -16.14 -6.32 -2.99
CA LYS A 22 -16.81 -5.10 -2.53
C LYS A 22 -16.68 -3.94 -3.53
N TYR A 23 -15.50 -3.72 -4.07
CA TYR A 23 -15.28 -2.62 -5.03
C TYR A 23 -15.86 -2.91 -6.41
N CYS A 24 -15.99 -4.18 -6.79
CA CYS A 24 -16.68 -4.61 -8.01
C CYS A 24 -18.20 -4.71 -7.85
N ALA A 25 -18.74 -4.56 -6.65
CA ALA A 25 -20.17 -4.66 -6.40
C ALA A 25 -20.96 -3.62 -7.22
N HIS A 26 -22.12 -4.03 -7.69
CA HIS A 26 -22.98 -3.19 -8.51
C HIS A 26 -23.34 -1.86 -7.84
N ASP A 27 -23.59 -1.91 -6.53
CA ASP A 27 -23.91 -0.74 -5.70
C ASP A 27 -22.75 0.25 -5.59
N THR A 28 -21.51 -0.25 -5.43
CA THR A 28 -20.31 0.59 -5.40
C THR A 28 -20.10 1.30 -6.75
N ARG A 29 -20.27 0.58 -7.86
CA ARG A 29 -20.16 1.17 -9.20
C ARG A 29 -21.23 2.23 -9.45
N ARG A 30 -22.46 1.99 -9.00
CA ARG A 30 -23.56 2.95 -9.10
C ARG A 30 -23.25 4.21 -8.30
N LEU A 31 -22.73 4.05 -7.08
CA LEU A 31 -22.34 5.17 -6.22
C LEU A 31 -21.22 6.02 -6.84
N LEU A 32 -20.18 5.38 -7.37
CA LEU A 32 -19.11 6.07 -8.08
C LEU A 32 -19.62 6.88 -9.26
N LYS A 33 -20.49 6.26 -10.07
CA LYS A 33 -21.11 6.93 -11.22
C LYS A 33 -21.96 8.14 -10.82
N THR A 34 -22.72 8.04 -9.71
CA THR A 34 -23.56 9.16 -9.19
C THR A 34 -22.69 10.35 -8.77
N HIS A 35 -21.46 10.09 -8.29
CA HIS A 35 -20.51 11.12 -7.90
C HIS A 35 -19.53 11.54 -9.00
N GLY A 36 -19.74 11.10 -10.24
CA GLY A 36 -18.85 11.42 -11.35
C GLY A 36 -17.43 10.85 -11.22
N LEU A 37 -17.25 9.82 -10.40
CA LEU A 37 -15.96 9.19 -10.16
C LEU A 37 -15.72 8.03 -11.13
N ILE A 38 -14.52 7.96 -11.67
CA ILE A 38 -14.09 6.87 -12.55
C ILE A 38 -13.39 5.82 -11.70
N ALA A 39 -13.91 4.59 -11.70
CA ALA A 39 -13.27 3.47 -11.02
C ALA A 39 -12.01 3.04 -11.80
N SER A 40 -10.87 3.03 -11.12
CA SER A 40 -9.65 2.37 -11.61
C SER A 40 -9.60 0.96 -11.07
N MET A 41 -9.72 -0.02 -11.94
CA MET A 41 -9.76 -1.43 -11.54
C MET A 41 -8.82 -2.24 -12.41
N SER A 42 -8.09 -3.17 -11.77
CA SER A 42 -7.29 -4.15 -12.48
C SER A 42 -8.16 -5.15 -13.26
N LYS A 43 -7.62 -5.69 -14.33
CA LYS A 43 -8.27 -6.76 -15.09
C LYS A 43 -8.41 -8.01 -14.21
N LYS A 44 -9.56 -8.67 -14.30
CA LYS A 44 -9.82 -9.92 -13.56
C LYS A 44 -8.75 -10.96 -13.88
N GLY A 45 -8.07 -11.47 -12.85
CA GLY A 45 -7.02 -12.48 -12.99
C GLY A 45 -5.64 -11.93 -13.33
N ASP A 46 -5.48 -10.61 -13.47
CA ASP A 46 -4.17 -9.99 -13.71
C ASP A 46 -3.56 -9.51 -12.39
N CYS A 47 -2.62 -10.31 -11.87
CA CYS A 47 -1.90 -9.98 -10.63
C CYS A 47 -0.83 -8.90 -10.83
N TYR A 48 -0.39 -8.66 -12.06
CA TYR A 48 0.66 -7.67 -12.34
C TYR A 48 0.19 -6.24 -12.13
N ASP A 49 -1.08 -5.95 -12.33
CA ASP A 49 -1.67 -4.63 -12.09
C ASP A 49 -1.58 -4.18 -10.62
N ASN A 50 -1.47 -5.14 -9.69
CA ASN A 50 -1.37 -4.87 -8.26
C ASN A 50 0.05 -5.09 -7.70
N ALA A 51 0.99 -5.57 -8.51
CA ALA A 51 2.34 -5.92 -8.06
C ALA A 51 3.07 -4.73 -7.40
N ALA A 52 2.89 -3.52 -7.91
CA ALA A 52 3.47 -2.30 -7.34
C ALA A 52 2.92 -2.01 -5.93
N MET A 53 1.61 -2.16 -5.71
CA MET A 53 0.97 -1.97 -4.41
C MET A 53 1.36 -3.07 -3.42
N GLU A 54 1.44 -4.31 -3.87
CA GLU A 54 1.89 -5.44 -3.05
C GLU A 54 3.35 -5.26 -2.62
N SER A 55 4.23 -4.83 -3.53
CA SER A 55 5.62 -4.51 -3.24
C SER A 55 5.74 -3.37 -2.23
N TRP A 56 4.93 -2.31 -2.38
CA TRP A 56 4.90 -1.20 -1.43
C TRP A 56 4.44 -1.64 -0.05
N ASN A 57 3.34 -2.40 0.03
CA ASN A 57 2.84 -2.93 1.30
C ASN A 57 3.85 -3.85 1.99
N HIS A 58 4.56 -4.67 1.21
CA HIS A 58 5.61 -5.53 1.74
C HIS A 58 6.76 -4.69 2.33
N SER A 59 7.24 -3.69 1.59
CA SER A 59 8.28 -2.78 2.06
C SER A 59 7.86 -2.04 3.33
N LEU A 60 6.65 -1.51 3.40
CA LEU A 60 6.12 -0.86 4.58
C LEU A 60 6.11 -1.79 5.79
N LYS A 61 5.65 -3.02 5.62
CA LYS A 61 5.60 -4.00 6.71
C LYS A 61 6.99 -4.36 7.22
N VAL A 62 7.91 -4.64 6.31
CA VAL A 62 9.26 -5.12 6.67
C VAL A 62 10.13 -3.99 7.20
N GLU A 63 10.07 -2.81 6.59
CA GLU A 63 10.99 -1.71 6.88
C GLU A 63 10.49 -0.77 7.99
N ALA A 64 9.17 -0.65 8.19
CA ALA A 64 8.60 0.33 9.12
C ALA A 64 7.80 -0.26 10.28
N ILE A 65 7.23 -1.46 10.12
CA ILE A 65 6.27 -2.01 11.10
C ILE A 65 6.77 -3.32 11.72
N HIS A 66 7.66 -4.03 11.02
CA HIS A 66 8.18 -5.31 11.50
C HIS A 66 8.90 -5.14 12.85
N GLU A 67 8.51 -5.95 13.82
CA GLU A 67 9.04 -5.94 15.20
C GLU A 67 8.62 -4.71 16.06
N GLU A 68 7.85 -3.77 15.52
CA GLU A 68 7.34 -2.63 16.29
C GLU A 68 6.06 -2.97 17.05
N CYS A 69 5.99 -2.54 18.31
CA CYS A 69 4.81 -2.65 19.16
C CYS A 69 4.25 -1.25 19.41
N PHE A 70 3.09 -0.95 18.83
CA PHE A 70 2.43 0.35 19.01
C PHE A 70 1.46 0.32 20.17
N SER A 71 1.57 1.27 21.07
CA SER A 71 0.65 1.44 22.20
C SER A 71 -0.68 2.04 21.75
N THR A 72 -0.67 2.88 20.73
CA THR A 72 -1.84 3.57 20.21
C THR A 72 -1.91 3.55 18.69
N ARG A 73 -3.13 3.71 18.16
CA ARG A 73 -3.33 3.87 16.70
C ARG A 73 -2.67 5.14 16.16
N GLN A 74 -2.56 6.18 16.99
CA GLN A 74 -1.95 7.44 16.59
C GLN A 74 -0.44 7.28 16.40
N GLU A 75 0.21 6.53 17.28
CA GLU A 75 1.62 6.21 17.16
C GLU A 75 1.91 5.44 15.87
N ALA A 76 1.14 4.40 15.57
CA ALA A 76 1.26 3.65 14.33
C ALA A 76 1.06 4.54 13.08
N LYS A 77 0.08 5.46 13.10
CA LYS A 77 -0.14 6.41 12.00
C LYS A 77 1.04 7.34 11.80
N ASN A 78 1.63 7.84 12.88
CA ASN A 78 2.80 8.73 12.82
C ASN A 78 3.99 7.98 12.20
N GLN A 79 4.25 6.75 12.64
CA GLN A 79 5.33 5.93 12.11
C GLN A 79 5.17 5.67 10.60
N VAL A 80 3.97 5.30 10.18
CA VAL A 80 3.67 5.08 8.74
C VAL A 80 3.83 6.39 7.96
N PHE A 81 3.37 7.51 8.50
CA PHE A 81 3.50 8.82 7.85
C PHE A 81 4.97 9.23 7.69
N GLU A 82 5.78 9.09 8.73
CA GLU A 82 7.21 9.37 8.67
C GLU A 82 7.92 8.48 7.65
N TYR A 83 7.64 7.19 7.68
CA TYR A 83 8.18 6.26 6.69
C TYR A 83 7.87 6.71 5.26
N MET A 84 6.60 7.02 4.96
CA MET A 84 6.17 7.42 3.62
C MET A 84 6.81 8.73 3.18
N LYS A 85 6.79 9.76 4.03
CA LYS A 85 7.19 11.13 3.66
C LYS A 85 8.70 11.34 3.69
N LEU A 86 9.36 10.83 4.73
CA LEU A 86 10.77 11.13 4.96
C LEU A 86 11.70 10.06 4.38
N TYR A 87 11.33 8.80 4.51
CA TYR A 87 12.19 7.73 4.05
C TYR A 87 11.83 7.26 2.63
N TYR A 88 10.61 6.73 2.43
CA TYR A 88 10.20 6.11 1.17
C TYR A 88 10.27 7.08 -0.01
N LYS A 89 9.68 8.26 0.13
CA LYS A 89 9.63 9.25 -0.95
C LYS A 89 10.99 9.90 -1.22
N ARG A 90 11.79 10.20 -0.19
CA ARG A 90 13.00 11.02 -0.32
C ARG A 90 14.31 10.26 -0.35
N LYS A 91 14.39 9.16 0.38
CA LYS A 91 15.66 8.45 0.60
C LYS A 91 15.72 7.06 -0.02
N ARG A 92 14.60 6.31 0.02
CA ARG A 92 14.58 4.93 -0.44
C ARG A 92 14.86 4.84 -1.93
N LEU A 93 15.88 4.07 -2.29
CA LEU A 93 16.26 3.82 -3.67
C LEU A 93 15.39 2.71 -4.28
N HIS A 94 14.91 2.92 -5.49
CA HIS A 94 14.07 1.99 -6.22
C HIS A 94 14.76 1.51 -7.48
N SER A 95 14.93 0.19 -7.60
CA SER A 95 15.54 -0.42 -8.79
C SER A 95 14.75 -0.11 -10.08
N GLY A 96 13.42 -0.12 -10.00
CA GLY A 96 12.54 0.24 -11.12
C GLY A 96 12.64 1.70 -11.58
N LEU A 97 13.22 2.59 -10.76
CA LEU A 97 13.47 4.00 -11.10
C LEU A 97 14.95 4.29 -11.39
N GLY A 98 15.76 3.26 -11.60
CA GLY A 98 17.20 3.42 -11.82
C GLY A 98 17.99 3.76 -10.55
N TYR A 99 17.61 3.16 -9.42
CA TYR A 99 18.24 3.35 -8.10
C TYR A 99 18.27 4.81 -7.62
N ILE A 100 17.20 5.52 -7.86
CA ILE A 100 16.93 6.85 -7.31
C ILE A 100 15.65 6.84 -6.49
N SER A 101 15.48 7.85 -5.65
CA SER A 101 14.25 8.00 -4.87
C SER A 101 13.09 8.50 -5.74
N PRO A 102 11.83 8.22 -5.35
CA PRO A 102 10.65 8.74 -6.07
C PRO A 102 10.67 10.24 -6.27
N GLU A 103 11.07 11.01 -5.26
CA GLU A 103 11.18 12.47 -5.36
C GLU A 103 12.25 12.91 -6.37
N ALA A 104 13.41 12.24 -6.40
CA ALA A 104 14.44 12.52 -7.38
C ALA A 104 14.00 12.16 -8.80
N PHE A 105 13.23 11.09 -8.96
CA PHE A 105 12.63 10.70 -10.23
C PHE A 105 11.62 11.76 -10.71
N GLU A 106 10.70 12.20 -9.83
CA GLU A 106 9.73 13.25 -10.15
C GLU A 106 10.43 14.52 -10.64
N ARG A 107 11.46 14.99 -9.91
CA ARG A 107 12.22 16.20 -10.28
C ARG A 107 12.87 16.13 -11.67
N ARG A 108 13.31 14.94 -12.10
CA ARG A 108 13.90 14.75 -13.44
C ARG A 108 12.89 14.81 -14.58
N HIS A 109 11.61 14.49 -14.29
CA HIS A 109 10.55 14.37 -15.30
C HIS A 109 9.58 15.57 -15.33
N VAL A 110 9.66 16.47 -14.35
CA VAL A 110 8.83 17.69 -14.26
C VAL A 110 9.56 18.93 -14.83
N ALA A 111 10.75 18.73 -15.30
CA ALA A 111 11.51 19.81 -15.95
C ALA A 111 11.02 20.07 -17.37
#